data_1c0d2f5b804caf6a4bdd550631999d78
#
_entry.id   1c0d2f5b804caf6a4bdd550631999d78
#
_cell.length_a   1.000
_cell.length_b   1.000
_cell.length_c   1.000
_cell.angle_alpha   90.00
_cell.angle_beta   90.00
_cell.angle_gamma   90.00
#
_symmetry.space_group_name_H-M   'P 1'
#
loop_
_entity.id
_entity.type
_entity.pdbx_description
1 polymer ?
#
loop_
_entity_poly.entity_id
_entity_poly.type
_entity_poly.pdbx_seq_one_letter_code
_entity_poly.pdbx_strand_id
1 'polypeptide(L)'
;LIEFGDASGVFTSAPSGEFYEITAISTNDLTIKRNTQGGGTGLKQAVADNAVVKRYWKYFDQFTSAPGTTTDVSNNGGSNDELHIIVIDEDGGISGAADTILETFEGLSQASDAKSSQGATNYYADVIYNNSDYIYWMDHETTLSNAGSVKQSQAFDNVGSSASALYTNSLSSGTDDNTPTNGELALAYDLFKDGETVDVNLLMTGPSQTGSDATGVVKSTAVIDVAEFRRDVVAFISPARADVVSIQDAIEQTARVKEFADALSSTSYA
;
A
#
# COMPACT_ATOMS: atom_id res chain seq x y z
N LEU A 1 -3.40 12.30 -20.27
CA LEU A 1 -4.33 12.87 -21.24
C LEU A 1 -3.74 14.03 -22.01
N ILE A 2 -4.27 14.33 -23.17
CA ILE A 2 -3.92 15.52 -23.95
C ILE A 2 -5.18 16.27 -24.38
N GLU A 3 -5.04 17.56 -24.56
CA GLU A 3 -6.03 18.46 -25.12
C GLU A 3 -5.39 19.25 -26.27
N PHE A 4 -6.12 19.46 -27.35
CA PHE A 4 -5.67 20.28 -28.47
C PHE A 4 -6.21 21.70 -28.32
N GLY A 5 -5.35 22.69 -28.42
CA GLY A 5 -5.72 24.08 -28.52
C GLY A 5 -6.23 24.44 -29.91
N ASP A 6 -6.82 25.63 -30.05
CA ASP A 6 -7.12 26.22 -31.35
C ASP A 6 -5.82 26.71 -32.06
N ALA A 7 -5.97 27.22 -33.26
CA ALA A 7 -4.82 27.74 -34.03
C ALA A 7 -4.10 28.92 -33.34
N SER A 8 -4.73 29.56 -32.36
CA SER A 8 -4.15 30.64 -31.56
C SER A 8 -3.55 30.15 -30.23
N GLY A 9 -3.54 28.83 -29.99
CA GLY A 9 -3.08 28.22 -28.74
C GLY A 9 -4.03 28.40 -27.56
N VAL A 10 -5.29 28.74 -27.81
CA VAL A 10 -6.29 28.89 -26.77
C VAL A 10 -7.00 27.56 -26.52
N PHE A 11 -6.97 27.11 -25.28
CA PHE A 11 -7.71 25.92 -24.80
C PHE A 11 -9.08 26.37 -24.31
N THR A 12 -10.00 26.53 -25.22
CA THR A 12 -11.39 26.88 -24.90
C THR A 12 -12.26 25.64 -25.05
N SER A 13 -13.38 25.63 -24.40
CA SER A 13 -14.27 24.47 -24.23
C SER A 13 -14.75 23.74 -25.47
N ALA A 14 -14.26 24.04 -26.67
CA ALA A 14 -14.54 23.26 -27.88
C ALA A 14 -13.54 23.56 -29.00
N PRO A 15 -12.82 22.67 -29.50
CA PRO A 15 -12.85 21.21 -29.40
C PRO A 15 -12.37 20.75 -28.05
N SER A 16 -11.92 21.68 -27.33
CA SER A 16 -11.58 21.66 -25.92
C SER A 16 -12.81 21.24 -25.09
N GLY A 17 -12.54 20.68 -23.95
CA GLY A 17 -13.49 19.86 -23.20
C GLY A 17 -13.51 18.43 -23.68
N GLU A 18 -12.70 18.08 -24.69
CA GLU A 18 -12.41 16.70 -25.06
C GLU A 18 -10.97 16.37 -24.73
N PHE A 19 -10.80 15.43 -23.83
CA PHE A 19 -9.48 14.88 -23.51
C PHE A 19 -9.26 13.58 -24.29
N TYR A 20 -8.05 13.40 -24.76
CA TYR A 20 -7.64 12.20 -25.47
C TYR A 20 -6.59 11.47 -24.63
N GLU A 21 -6.80 10.18 -24.42
CA GLU A 21 -5.82 9.33 -23.80
C GLU A 21 -4.76 8.92 -24.82
N ILE A 22 -3.48 9.05 -24.49
CA ILE A 22 -2.39 8.52 -25.31
C ILE A 22 -2.29 7.04 -24.99
N THR A 23 -2.53 6.19 -25.97
CA THR A 23 -2.45 4.72 -25.84
C THR A 23 -1.16 4.15 -26.37
N ALA A 24 -0.49 4.83 -27.28
CA ALA A 24 0.85 4.45 -27.76
C ALA A 24 1.61 5.66 -28.32
N ILE A 25 2.92 5.58 -28.24
CA ILE A 25 3.87 6.54 -28.83
C ILE A 25 4.85 5.75 -29.71
N SER A 26 4.95 6.11 -30.98
CA SER A 26 5.89 5.50 -31.91
C SER A 26 6.61 6.60 -32.70
N THR A 27 7.86 6.83 -32.37
CA THR A 27 8.70 7.89 -32.95
C THR A 27 8.04 9.27 -32.85
N ASN A 28 7.33 9.72 -33.88
CA ASN A 28 6.62 11.00 -33.94
C ASN A 28 5.09 10.83 -33.97
N ASP A 29 4.61 9.61 -33.89
CA ASP A 29 3.17 9.30 -33.98
C ASP A 29 2.60 9.02 -32.59
N LEU A 30 1.51 9.70 -32.27
CA LEU A 30 0.71 9.43 -31.08
C LEU A 30 -0.56 8.68 -31.47
N THR A 31 -0.74 7.50 -30.91
CA THR A 31 -2.04 6.83 -30.96
C THR A 31 -2.87 7.33 -29.77
N ILE A 32 -4.02 7.91 -30.09
CA ILE A 32 -4.88 8.52 -29.08
C ILE A 32 -6.28 7.91 -29.14
N LYS A 33 -6.90 7.85 -27.96
CA LYS A 33 -8.29 7.40 -27.76
C LYS A 33 -9.10 8.52 -27.12
N ARG A 34 -10.33 8.72 -27.56
CA ARG A 34 -11.22 9.68 -26.95
C ARG A 34 -11.59 9.23 -25.52
N ASN A 35 -11.42 10.13 -24.55
CA ASN A 35 -11.73 9.86 -23.14
C ASN A 35 -13.16 10.33 -22.79
N THR A 36 -14.18 9.87 -23.51
CA THR A 36 -15.56 10.19 -23.20
C THR A 36 -16.42 8.94 -23.05
N GLN A 37 -17.34 8.98 -22.11
CA GLN A 37 -18.37 7.95 -21.91
C GLN A 37 -19.41 7.91 -23.05
N GLY A 38 -19.02 8.03 -24.25
CA GLY A 38 -19.93 8.02 -25.40
C GLY A 38 -19.40 7.24 -26.59
N GLY A 39 -18.22 6.65 -26.45
CA GLY A 39 -17.66 5.69 -27.41
C GLY A 39 -17.40 6.23 -28.82
N GLY A 40 -17.19 7.53 -28.98
CA GLY A 40 -16.85 8.11 -30.28
C GLY A 40 -15.43 7.69 -30.70
N THR A 41 -15.27 7.21 -31.93
CA THR A 41 -13.95 6.94 -32.53
C THR A 41 -13.46 8.18 -33.29
N GLY A 42 -12.14 8.45 -33.16
CA GLY A 42 -11.50 9.56 -33.85
C GLY A 42 -11.62 10.92 -33.12
N LEU A 43 -11.09 11.95 -33.78
CA LEU A 43 -11.13 13.31 -33.26
C LEU A 43 -12.54 13.87 -33.31
N LYS A 44 -12.97 14.61 -32.31
CA LYS A 44 -14.28 15.27 -32.24
C LYS A 44 -14.38 16.39 -33.26
N GLN A 45 -13.27 17.08 -33.47
CA GLN A 45 -13.14 18.12 -34.51
C GLN A 45 -11.79 18.00 -35.21
N ALA A 46 -11.67 18.58 -36.38
CA ALA A 46 -10.40 18.70 -37.08
C ALA A 46 -9.41 19.53 -36.25
N VAL A 47 -8.24 19.00 -36.05
CA VAL A 47 -7.12 19.69 -35.38
C VAL A 47 -6.32 20.41 -36.46
N ALA A 48 -6.03 21.70 -36.25
CA ALA A 48 -5.23 22.48 -37.16
C ALA A 48 -3.79 21.97 -37.21
N ASP A 49 -3.14 22.15 -38.36
CA ASP A 49 -1.71 21.92 -38.47
C ASP A 49 -0.95 22.85 -37.49
N ASN A 50 0.03 22.30 -36.77
CA ASN A 50 0.76 22.98 -35.69
C ASN A 50 -0.12 23.43 -34.51
N ALA A 51 -1.25 22.80 -34.24
CA ALA A 51 -2.01 23.07 -33.03
C ALA A 51 -1.19 22.82 -31.76
N VAL A 52 -1.34 23.71 -30.76
CA VAL A 52 -0.70 23.52 -29.48
C VAL A 52 -1.37 22.37 -28.73
N VAL A 53 -0.54 21.53 -28.08
CA VAL A 53 -1.02 20.40 -27.30
C VAL A 53 -0.70 20.66 -25.84
N LYS A 54 -1.69 20.53 -24.98
CA LYS A 54 -1.52 20.59 -23.53
C LYS A 54 -1.68 19.17 -22.97
N ARG A 55 -0.76 18.79 -22.10
CA ARG A 55 -0.77 17.50 -21.43
C ARG A 55 -1.34 17.63 -20.03
N TYR A 56 -2.18 16.67 -19.66
CA TYR A 56 -2.76 16.54 -18.33
C TYR A 56 -2.44 15.16 -17.76
N TRP A 57 -2.35 15.07 -16.45
CA TRP A 57 -2.36 13.79 -15.77
C TRP A 57 -3.71 13.09 -15.98
N LYS A 58 -3.73 11.77 -16.10
CA LYS A 58 -4.97 10.99 -16.34
C LYS A 58 -6.06 11.29 -15.29
N TYR A 59 -5.64 11.56 -14.07
CA TYR A 59 -6.51 11.73 -12.90
C TYR A 59 -6.57 13.19 -12.38
N PHE A 60 -6.26 14.15 -13.22
CA PHE A 60 -6.18 15.55 -12.80
C PHE A 60 -7.55 16.09 -12.31
N ASP A 61 -8.66 15.54 -12.79
CA ASP A 61 -10.03 15.89 -12.44
C ASP A 61 -10.49 15.35 -11.08
N GLN A 62 -9.66 14.49 -10.45
CA GLN A 62 -9.90 14.00 -9.10
C GLN A 62 -9.41 14.97 -8.02
N PHE A 63 -8.76 16.05 -8.42
CA PHE A 63 -8.18 17.05 -7.52
C PHE A 63 -8.68 18.44 -7.87
N THR A 64 -8.75 19.30 -6.85
CA THR A 64 -9.28 20.67 -7.00
C THR A 64 -8.38 21.54 -7.86
N SER A 65 -7.05 21.36 -7.75
CA SER A 65 -6.04 22.11 -8.49
C SER A 65 -4.81 21.26 -8.78
N ALA A 66 -3.95 21.74 -9.64
CA ALA A 66 -2.61 21.15 -9.78
C ALA A 66 -1.78 21.44 -8.52
N PRO A 67 -0.87 20.50 -8.12
CA PRO A 67 -0.02 20.70 -6.97
C PRO A 67 0.89 21.93 -7.14
N GLY A 68 1.09 22.67 -6.07
CA GLY A 68 1.85 23.90 -6.06
C GLY A 68 2.72 24.06 -4.81
N THR A 69 2.42 25.05 -4.00
CA THR A 69 3.10 25.29 -2.72
C THR A 69 2.08 25.36 -1.61
N THR A 70 2.25 24.53 -0.58
CA THR A 70 1.37 24.60 0.60
C THR A 70 1.57 25.93 1.35
N THR A 71 0.51 26.37 2.01
CA THR A 71 0.53 27.64 2.75
C THR A 71 1.60 27.64 3.84
N ASP A 72 1.79 26.53 4.55
CA ASP A 72 2.76 26.42 5.62
C ASP A 72 4.19 26.53 5.11
N VAL A 73 4.52 25.87 4.01
CA VAL A 73 5.84 25.95 3.38
C VAL A 73 6.07 27.33 2.78
N SER A 74 5.09 27.93 2.12
CA SER A 74 5.17 29.30 1.59
C SER A 74 5.46 30.31 2.69
N ASN A 75 4.80 30.22 3.84
CA ASN A 75 5.03 31.10 4.99
C ASN A 75 6.44 30.95 5.60
N ASN A 76 7.11 29.85 5.35
CA ASN A 76 8.48 29.58 5.80
C ASN A 76 9.54 29.83 4.72
N GLY A 77 9.16 30.38 3.57
CA GLY A 77 10.07 30.74 2.48
C GLY A 77 10.46 29.59 1.55
N GLY A 78 9.82 28.41 1.68
CA GLY A 78 9.95 27.30 0.75
C GLY A 78 9.00 27.42 -0.44
N SER A 79 9.10 26.50 -1.38
CA SER A 79 8.26 26.48 -2.59
C SER A 79 8.13 25.10 -3.21
N ASN A 80 7.04 24.89 -3.96
CA ASN A 80 6.78 23.72 -4.81
C ASN A 80 6.75 22.37 -4.08
N ASP A 81 6.40 22.39 -2.81
CA ASP A 81 6.39 21.19 -1.95
C ASP A 81 5.15 20.30 -2.13
N GLU A 82 4.10 20.85 -2.72
CA GLU A 82 2.82 20.15 -2.79
C GLU A 82 2.86 19.00 -3.79
N LEU A 83 2.22 17.89 -3.41
CA LEU A 83 2.01 16.74 -4.27
C LEU A 83 0.63 16.12 -4.01
N HIS A 84 0.12 15.41 -5.01
CA HIS A 84 -1.11 14.65 -4.94
C HIS A 84 -0.82 13.18 -5.19
N ILE A 85 -1.45 12.30 -4.43
CA ILE A 85 -1.30 10.86 -4.55
C ILE A 85 -2.66 10.23 -4.79
N ILE A 86 -2.72 9.27 -5.70
CA ILE A 86 -3.90 8.46 -5.98
C ILE A 86 -3.52 6.98 -5.97
N VAL A 87 -4.32 6.18 -5.31
CA VAL A 87 -4.17 4.72 -5.27
C VAL A 87 -5.30 4.10 -6.11
N ILE A 88 -4.93 3.22 -7.01
CA ILE A 88 -5.83 2.67 -8.02
C ILE A 88 -5.72 1.15 -8.01
N ASP A 89 -6.86 0.49 -8.05
CA ASP A 89 -6.98 -0.94 -8.29
C ASP A 89 -6.89 -1.21 -9.80
N GLU A 90 -5.68 -1.44 -10.29
CA GLU A 90 -5.39 -1.52 -11.73
C GLU A 90 -6.11 -2.70 -12.39
N ASP A 91 -6.15 -3.84 -11.73
CA ASP A 91 -6.70 -5.09 -12.26
C ASP A 91 -8.09 -5.46 -11.69
N GLY A 92 -8.55 -4.73 -10.68
CA GLY A 92 -9.83 -5.00 -10.00
C GLY A 92 -9.76 -6.10 -8.96
N GLY A 93 -8.58 -6.49 -8.53
CA GLY A 93 -8.39 -7.55 -7.55
C GLY A 93 -8.92 -7.21 -6.15
N ILE A 94 -9.02 -5.94 -5.82
CA ILE A 94 -9.49 -5.45 -4.52
C ILE A 94 -10.96 -5.04 -4.59
N SER A 95 -11.31 -4.19 -5.54
CA SER A 95 -12.66 -3.60 -5.67
C SER A 95 -13.63 -4.44 -6.51
N GLY A 96 -13.12 -5.37 -7.30
CA GLY A 96 -13.87 -6.14 -8.27
C GLY A 96 -14.02 -5.47 -9.65
N ALA A 97 -13.48 -4.26 -9.84
CA ALA A 97 -13.49 -3.55 -11.12
C ALA A 97 -12.15 -2.86 -11.37
N ALA A 98 -11.56 -3.14 -12.51
CA ALA A 98 -10.29 -2.54 -12.92
C ALA A 98 -10.38 -1.01 -13.02
N ASP A 99 -9.26 -0.34 -12.81
CA ASP A 99 -9.12 1.13 -12.81
C ASP A 99 -9.97 1.85 -11.72
N THR A 100 -10.40 1.14 -10.68
CA THR A 100 -11.13 1.74 -9.55
C THR A 100 -10.19 2.55 -8.67
N ILE A 101 -10.56 3.79 -8.38
CA ILE A 101 -9.83 4.63 -7.43
C ILE A 101 -10.14 4.15 -6.00
N LEU A 102 -9.12 3.76 -5.27
CA LEU A 102 -9.23 3.29 -3.88
C LEU A 102 -9.07 4.46 -2.91
N GLU A 103 -8.04 5.29 -3.10
CA GLU A 103 -7.74 6.42 -2.23
C GLU A 103 -7.22 7.61 -3.02
N THR A 104 -7.49 8.81 -2.50
CA THR A 104 -6.94 10.07 -3.00
C THR A 104 -6.39 10.90 -1.86
N PHE A 105 -5.19 11.43 -2.02
CA PHE A 105 -4.56 12.33 -1.07
C PHE A 105 -4.20 13.61 -1.80
N GLU A 106 -4.85 14.72 -1.44
CA GLU A 106 -4.66 16.03 -2.06
C GLU A 106 -3.88 16.95 -1.14
N GLY A 107 -2.99 17.75 -1.72
CA GLY A 107 -2.31 18.83 -0.99
C GLY A 107 -1.29 18.37 0.05
N LEU A 108 -0.68 17.20 -0.13
CA LEU A 108 0.39 16.72 0.74
C LEU A 108 1.69 17.48 0.50
N SER A 109 2.53 17.58 1.51
CA SER A 109 3.82 18.27 1.44
C SER A 109 5.01 17.32 1.38
N GLN A 110 6.01 17.65 0.56
CA GLN A 110 7.31 16.97 0.55
C GLN A 110 8.19 17.35 1.76
N ALA A 111 7.84 18.44 2.47
CA ALA A 111 8.59 18.91 3.62
C ALA A 111 8.26 18.11 4.89
N SER A 112 9.29 17.55 5.54
CA SER A 112 9.13 16.64 6.68
C SER A 112 8.50 17.28 7.93
N ASP A 113 8.56 18.61 8.05
CA ASP A 113 8.01 19.35 9.18
C ASP A 113 6.75 20.17 8.82
N ALA A 114 6.18 19.97 7.62
CA ALA A 114 5.00 20.69 7.17
C ALA A 114 3.75 20.35 8.01
N LYS A 115 2.92 21.38 8.20
CA LYS A 115 1.68 21.27 8.95
C LYS A 115 0.48 21.67 8.09
N SER A 116 -0.63 21.00 8.33
CA SER A 116 -1.94 21.40 7.81
C SER A 116 -2.44 22.65 8.53
N SER A 117 -3.51 23.26 8.02
CA SER A 117 -4.17 24.40 8.66
C SER A 117 -4.69 24.09 10.08
N GLN A 118 -4.91 22.82 10.39
CA GLN A 118 -5.33 22.34 11.70
C GLN A 118 -4.16 21.99 12.64
N GLY A 119 -2.90 22.12 12.16
CA GLY A 119 -1.70 21.84 12.93
C GLY A 119 -1.25 20.37 12.94
N ALA A 120 -1.99 19.48 12.29
CA ALA A 120 -1.56 18.09 12.09
C ALA A 120 -0.39 18.02 11.08
N THR A 121 0.36 16.90 11.08
CA THR A 121 1.36 16.67 10.05
C THR A 121 0.72 16.69 8.66
N ASN A 122 1.39 17.36 7.70
CA ASN A 122 1.04 17.34 6.29
C ASN A 122 2.15 16.71 5.44
N TYR A 123 3.16 16.14 6.10
CA TYR A 123 4.24 15.43 5.42
C TYR A 123 3.71 14.15 4.79
N TYR A 124 3.91 14.00 3.49
CA TYR A 124 3.28 12.92 2.71
C TYR A 124 3.60 11.51 3.24
N ALA A 125 4.84 11.28 3.70
CA ALA A 125 5.23 9.99 4.24
C ALA A 125 4.44 9.62 5.51
N ASP A 126 4.30 10.57 6.44
CA ASP A 126 3.53 10.36 7.68
C ASP A 126 2.03 10.23 7.40
N VAL A 127 1.51 11.03 6.47
CA VAL A 127 0.09 10.98 6.11
C VAL A 127 -0.25 9.64 5.48
N ILE A 128 0.54 9.16 4.54
CA ILE A 128 0.35 7.84 3.92
C ILE A 128 0.46 6.73 4.98
N TYR A 129 1.50 6.75 5.80
CA TYR A 129 1.71 5.74 6.82
C TYR A 129 0.54 5.61 7.81
N ASN A 130 -0.07 6.74 8.19
CA ASN A 130 -1.11 6.76 9.20
C ASN A 130 -2.53 6.62 8.65
N ASN A 131 -2.77 6.95 7.37
CA ASN A 131 -4.13 7.08 6.85
C ASN A 131 -4.43 6.18 5.66
N SER A 132 -3.44 5.58 5.00
CA SER A 132 -3.70 4.66 3.90
C SER A 132 -4.02 3.26 4.42
N ASP A 133 -5.07 2.67 3.87
CA ASP A 133 -5.44 1.27 4.10
C ASP A 133 -4.75 0.31 3.10
N TYR A 134 -4.16 0.84 2.03
CA TYR A 134 -3.67 0.02 0.90
C TYR A 134 -2.17 0.11 0.68
N ILE A 135 -1.53 1.25 1.00
CA ILE A 135 -0.10 1.46 0.74
C ILE A 135 0.64 1.94 1.98
N TYR A 136 1.93 1.59 2.04
CA TYR A 136 2.87 2.11 3.02
C TYR A 136 3.99 2.87 2.32
N TRP A 137 4.41 3.97 2.94
CA TRP A 137 5.60 4.69 2.48
C TRP A 137 6.87 3.92 2.88
N MET A 138 7.78 3.72 1.93
CA MET A 138 9.04 3.01 2.15
C MET A 138 10.25 3.91 1.97
N ASP A 139 10.27 4.74 0.91
CA ASP A 139 11.39 5.61 0.59
C ASP A 139 10.94 6.75 -0.33
N HIS A 140 11.78 7.78 -0.47
CA HIS A 140 11.54 8.89 -1.38
C HIS A 140 11.79 8.47 -2.83
N GLU A 141 10.98 8.99 -3.74
CA GLU A 141 11.30 8.89 -5.15
C GLU A 141 12.62 9.61 -5.44
N THR A 142 13.56 8.92 -6.07
CA THR A 142 14.94 9.41 -6.26
C THR A 142 15.05 10.62 -7.18
N THR A 143 14.01 10.89 -7.96
CA THR A 143 13.93 12.06 -8.85
C THR A 143 13.41 13.32 -8.15
N LEU A 144 12.91 13.22 -6.92
CA LEU A 144 12.42 14.36 -6.15
C LEU A 144 13.57 15.03 -5.39
N SER A 145 13.85 16.28 -5.71
CA SER A 145 14.85 17.07 -5.00
C SER A 145 14.29 17.57 -3.67
N ASN A 146 15.11 17.47 -2.64
CA ASN A 146 14.81 17.93 -1.28
C ASN A 146 13.62 17.24 -0.58
N ALA A 147 13.02 16.18 -1.15
CA ALA A 147 11.99 15.43 -0.46
C ALA A 147 12.48 14.95 0.92
N GLY A 148 11.67 15.15 1.96
CA GLY A 148 12.06 14.85 3.34
C GLY A 148 12.90 15.91 4.04
N SER A 149 13.30 16.99 3.35
CA SER A 149 13.96 18.15 3.98
C SER A 149 12.95 18.99 4.77
N VAL A 150 13.46 19.82 5.69
CA VAL A 150 12.62 20.78 6.42
C VAL A 150 12.12 21.89 5.50
N LYS A 151 10.94 22.45 5.81
CA LYS A 151 10.25 23.45 4.96
C LYS A 151 10.97 24.77 4.79
N GLN A 152 11.87 25.13 5.72
CA GLN A 152 12.51 26.43 5.70
C GLN A 152 13.48 26.57 4.52
N SER A 153 13.19 27.54 3.68
CA SER A 153 14.06 27.95 2.56
C SER A 153 14.36 26.84 1.54
N GLN A 154 13.54 25.80 1.47
CA GLN A 154 13.70 24.74 0.48
C GLN A 154 12.81 25.00 -0.73
N ALA A 155 13.39 24.84 -1.91
CA ALA A 155 12.63 24.67 -3.15
C ALA A 155 12.56 23.16 -3.43
N PHE A 156 11.36 22.64 -3.40
CA PHE A 156 11.09 21.25 -3.74
C PHE A 156 10.83 21.10 -5.25
N ASP A 157 10.79 19.88 -5.75
CA ASP A 157 10.39 19.66 -7.13
C ASP A 157 8.89 19.87 -7.31
N ASN A 158 8.55 20.65 -8.34
CA ASN A 158 7.15 20.85 -8.70
C ASN A 158 6.59 19.60 -9.42
N VAL A 159 5.89 18.78 -8.69
CA VAL A 159 5.30 17.50 -9.13
C VAL A 159 4.16 17.69 -10.14
N GLY A 160 4.02 18.79 -10.77
CA GLY A 160 2.99 19.02 -11.80
C GLY A 160 3.55 19.61 -13.08
N SER A 161 4.77 20.13 -13.05
CA SER A 161 5.32 20.97 -14.13
C SER A 161 6.28 20.25 -15.07
N SER A 162 6.89 19.16 -14.67
CA SER A 162 7.86 18.43 -15.51
C SER A 162 7.39 17.01 -15.86
N ALA A 163 7.97 16.46 -16.94
CA ALA A 163 7.68 15.08 -17.35
C ALA A 163 8.10 14.04 -16.31
N SER A 164 9.10 14.39 -15.50
CA SER A 164 9.63 13.53 -14.44
C SER A 164 8.77 13.55 -13.17
N ALA A 165 7.90 14.52 -13.04
CA ALA A 165 7.08 14.73 -11.86
C ALA A 165 5.70 14.06 -11.91
N LEU A 166 5.30 13.56 -13.07
CA LEU A 166 4.12 12.72 -13.22
C LEU A 166 4.56 11.27 -13.10
N TYR A 167 4.47 10.76 -11.90
CA TYR A 167 4.86 9.40 -11.61
C TYR A 167 3.63 8.49 -11.59
N THR A 168 3.66 7.44 -12.40
CA THR A 168 2.66 6.39 -12.38
C THR A 168 3.40 5.07 -12.46
N ASN A 169 3.24 4.23 -11.47
CA ASN A 169 3.89 2.94 -11.41
C ASN A 169 2.95 1.90 -10.82
N SER A 170 3.00 0.69 -11.35
CA SER A 170 2.30 -0.45 -10.79
C SER A 170 3.14 -1.09 -9.69
N LEU A 171 2.53 -1.38 -8.55
CA LEU A 171 3.15 -2.18 -7.51
C LEU A 171 3.27 -3.62 -8.02
N SER A 172 4.46 -4.18 -7.99
CA SER A 172 4.74 -5.50 -8.52
C SER A 172 5.67 -6.28 -7.59
N SER A 173 5.79 -7.58 -7.85
CA SER A 173 6.68 -8.46 -7.09
C SER A 173 6.30 -8.68 -5.63
N GLY A 174 5.07 -8.37 -5.26
CA GLY A 174 4.50 -8.84 -4.00
C GLY A 174 4.38 -10.36 -4.02
N THR A 175 4.73 -10.99 -2.92
CA THR A 175 4.53 -12.42 -2.70
C THR A 175 3.72 -12.63 -1.44
N ASP A 176 2.66 -13.42 -1.55
CA ASP A 176 1.93 -13.86 -0.37
C ASP A 176 2.76 -14.88 0.39
N ASP A 177 2.96 -14.64 1.66
CA ASP A 177 3.47 -15.63 2.60
C ASP A 177 2.35 -16.06 3.56
N ASN A 178 1.54 -16.99 3.08
CA ASN A 178 0.42 -17.58 3.84
C ASN A 178 0.86 -18.79 4.68
N THR A 179 2.17 -19.07 4.74
CA THR A 179 2.74 -20.18 5.48
C THR A 179 3.80 -19.70 6.48
N PRO A 180 3.36 -19.04 7.58
CA PRO A 180 4.31 -18.56 8.57
C PRO A 180 5.11 -19.71 9.15
N THR A 181 6.40 -19.50 9.36
CA THR A 181 7.28 -20.44 10.04
C THR A 181 6.92 -20.57 11.52
N ASN A 182 7.32 -21.68 12.15
CA ASN A 182 7.13 -21.83 13.61
C ASN A 182 7.79 -20.71 14.42
N GLY A 183 8.90 -20.14 13.94
CA GLY A 183 9.57 -19.02 14.57
C GLY A 183 8.76 -17.72 14.51
N GLU A 184 8.16 -17.41 13.38
CA GLU A 184 7.27 -16.26 13.22
C GLU A 184 6.00 -16.39 14.05
N LEU A 185 5.42 -17.59 14.11
CA LEU A 185 4.30 -17.88 14.99
C LEU A 185 4.67 -17.70 16.47
N ALA A 186 5.87 -18.13 16.88
CA ALA A 186 6.36 -17.95 18.24
C ALA A 186 6.48 -16.45 18.59
N LEU A 187 7.05 -15.64 17.68
CA LEU A 187 7.13 -14.17 17.84
C LEU A 187 5.73 -13.53 17.92
N ALA A 188 4.79 -14.00 17.12
CA ALA A 188 3.41 -13.51 17.18
C ALA A 188 2.73 -13.83 18.53
N TYR A 189 2.95 -15.03 19.07
CA TYR A 189 2.43 -15.38 20.40
C TYR A 189 3.12 -14.62 21.54
N ASP A 190 4.36 -14.24 21.37
CA ASP A 190 5.09 -13.43 22.38
C ASP A 190 4.44 -12.07 22.62
N LEU A 191 3.69 -11.52 21.66
CA LEU A 191 2.92 -10.29 21.84
C LEU A 191 1.85 -10.42 22.94
N PHE A 192 1.40 -11.63 23.23
CA PHE A 192 0.43 -11.91 24.30
C PHE A 192 1.05 -12.01 25.70
N LYS A 193 2.38 -11.87 25.85
CA LYS A 193 3.06 -11.88 27.18
C LYS A 193 2.69 -10.67 28.03
N ASP A 194 2.39 -9.53 27.40
CA ASP A 194 1.99 -8.34 28.13
C ASP A 194 0.51 -8.43 28.57
N GLY A 195 0.29 -8.78 29.81
CA GLY A 195 -1.03 -8.90 30.42
C GLY A 195 -1.69 -7.57 30.77
N GLU A 196 -0.95 -6.45 30.69
CA GLU A 196 -1.53 -5.13 30.95
C GLU A 196 -2.21 -4.55 29.71
N THR A 197 -1.70 -4.87 28.52
CA THR A 197 -2.25 -4.37 27.25
C THR A 197 -3.18 -5.36 26.57
N VAL A 198 -3.01 -6.67 26.81
CA VAL A 198 -3.79 -7.72 26.14
C VAL A 198 -4.49 -8.60 27.17
N ASP A 199 -5.82 -8.52 27.23
CA ASP A 199 -6.65 -9.35 28.11
C ASP A 199 -7.07 -10.65 27.40
N VAL A 200 -6.38 -11.75 27.72
CA VAL A 200 -6.68 -13.10 27.21
C VAL A 200 -6.60 -14.12 28.35
N ASN A 201 -7.50 -15.09 28.35
CA ASN A 201 -7.57 -16.17 29.34
C ASN A 201 -7.26 -17.54 28.71
N LEU A 202 -7.41 -17.67 27.41
CA LEU A 202 -7.22 -18.92 26.66
C LEU A 202 -6.35 -18.64 25.42
N LEU A 203 -5.29 -19.45 25.24
CA LEU A 203 -4.47 -19.45 24.04
C LEU A 203 -4.66 -20.80 23.30
N MET A 204 -5.19 -20.75 22.09
CA MET A 204 -5.39 -21.92 21.26
C MET A 204 -4.44 -21.90 20.07
N THR A 205 -3.52 -22.87 20.02
CA THR A 205 -2.50 -22.89 18.96
C THR A 205 -3.03 -23.36 17.60
N GLY A 206 -4.15 -24.10 17.59
CA GLY A 206 -4.50 -24.91 16.42
C GLY A 206 -3.47 -26.01 16.14
N PRO A 207 -3.54 -26.69 14.99
CA PRO A 207 -2.61 -27.77 14.66
C PRO A 207 -1.15 -27.24 14.57
N SER A 208 -0.20 -28.01 15.09
CA SER A 208 1.22 -27.74 14.89
C SER A 208 1.61 -27.95 13.43
N GLN A 209 2.62 -27.23 12.99
CA GLN A 209 3.17 -27.37 11.63
C GLN A 209 4.41 -28.28 11.68
N THR A 210 4.50 -29.19 10.71
CA THR A 210 5.61 -30.13 10.64
C THR A 210 6.83 -29.57 9.91
N GLY A 211 6.74 -28.67 8.99
CA GLY A 211 7.82 -27.97 8.26
C GLY A 211 9.25 -28.40 8.59
N SER A 212 10.04 -27.49 9.10
CA SER A 212 11.42 -27.73 9.61
C SER A 212 11.46 -28.34 11.02
N ASP A 213 10.34 -28.42 11.71
CA ASP A 213 10.14 -28.99 13.03
C ASP A 213 9.40 -30.32 12.91
N ALA A 214 10.15 -31.42 12.83
CA ALA A 214 9.59 -32.76 12.61
C ALA A 214 8.65 -33.22 13.75
N THR A 215 8.74 -32.62 14.92
CA THR A 215 7.91 -32.97 16.08
C THR A 215 6.73 -32.00 16.25
N GLY A 216 6.75 -30.84 15.57
CA GLY A 216 5.71 -29.81 15.69
C GLY A 216 5.65 -29.11 17.05
N VAL A 217 6.68 -29.25 17.89
CA VAL A 217 6.67 -28.76 19.28
C VAL A 217 7.10 -27.31 19.44
N VAL A 218 7.80 -26.72 18.47
CA VAL A 218 8.38 -25.37 18.61
C VAL A 218 7.28 -24.32 18.89
N LYS A 219 6.21 -24.29 18.09
CA LYS A 219 5.07 -23.40 18.33
C LYS A 219 4.39 -23.67 19.67
N SER A 220 4.17 -24.95 19.99
CA SER A 220 3.51 -25.35 21.24
C SER A 220 4.31 -24.94 22.46
N THR A 221 5.64 -25.13 22.43
CA THR A 221 6.55 -24.68 23.48
C THR A 221 6.48 -23.17 23.67
N ALA A 222 6.52 -22.40 22.59
CA ALA A 222 6.44 -20.94 22.67
C ALA A 222 5.13 -20.46 23.32
N VAL A 223 4.01 -21.10 23.02
CA VAL A 223 2.70 -20.76 23.65
C VAL A 223 2.64 -21.19 25.10
N ILE A 224 3.23 -22.33 25.46
CA ILE A 224 3.39 -22.74 26.86
C ILE A 224 4.21 -21.72 27.64
N ASP A 225 5.33 -21.24 27.09
CA ASP A 225 6.18 -20.22 27.70
C ASP A 225 5.41 -18.91 27.96
N VAL A 226 4.51 -18.51 27.06
CA VAL A 226 3.62 -17.37 27.29
C VAL A 226 2.68 -17.62 28.46
N ALA A 227 2.05 -18.80 28.52
CA ALA A 227 1.14 -19.16 29.61
C ALA A 227 1.85 -19.23 30.96
N GLU A 228 3.06 -19.83 31.01
CA GLU A 228 3.90 -19.87 32.22
C GLU A 228 4.35 -18.49 32.69
N PHE A 229 4.68 -17.61 31.75
CA PHE A 229 5.06 -16.23 32.08
C PHE A 229 3.89 -15.45 32.68
N ARG A 230 2.71 -15.52 32.05
CA ARG A 230 1.52 -14.77 32.47
C ARG A 230 0.84 -15.32 33.72
N ARG A 231 0.69 -16.64 33.82
CA ARG A 231 0.01 -17.36 34.92
C ARG A 231 -1.49 -17.11 35.08
N ASP A 232 -2.08 -16.32 34.21
CA ASP A 232 -3.52 -16.01 34.13
C ASP A 232 -4.19 -16.61 32.89
N VAL A 233 -3.42 -17.40 32.11
CA VAL A 233 -3.81 -17.95 30.81
C VAL A 233 -3.62 -19.47 30.83
N VAL A 234 -4.51 -20.19 30.14
CA VAL A 234 -4.36 -21.62 29.86
C VAL A 234 -4.11 -21.82 28.37
N ALA A 235 -3.09 -22.59 28.03
CA ALA A 235 -2.75 -22.93 26.66
C ALA A 235 -3.42 -24.26 26.24
N PHE A 236 -4.09 -24.24 25.09
CA PHE A 236 -4.60 -25.43 24.41
C PHE A 236 -3.73 -25.71 23.19
N ILE A 237 -2.95 -26.76 23.30
CA ILE A 237 -1.99 -27.18 22.26
C ILE A 237 -2.50 -28.41 21.52
N SER A 238 -2.11 -28.54 20.27
CA SER A 238 -2.54 -29.65 19.42
C SER A 238 -1.37 -30.19 18.60
N PRO A 239 -1.26 -31.52 18.42
CA PRO A 239 -0.27 -32.10 17.53
C PRO A 239 -0.50 -31.69 16.08
N ALA A 240 0.42 -32.02 15.20
CA ALA A 240 0.28 -31.75 13.78
C ALA A 240 -0.87 -32.54 13.18
N ARG A 241 -1.60 -31.94 12.26
CA ARG A 241 -2.70 -32.62 11.56
C ARG A 241 -2.24 -33.88 10.84
N ALA A 242 -1.02 -33.88 10.32
CA ALA A 242 -0.44 -35.04 9.65
C ALA A 242 -0.30 -36.25 10.58
N ASP A 243 -0.06 -36.02 11.88
CA ASP A 243 0.13 -37.08 12.87
C ASP A 243 -1.18 -37.66 13.40
N VAL A 244 -2.30 -36.98 13.16
CA VAL A 244 -3.63 -37.42 13.65
C VAL A 244 -4.57 -37.80 12.51
N VAL A 245 -4.76 -36.91 11.54
CA VAL A 245 -5.81 -37.06 10.51
C VAL A 245 -5.33 -37.86 9.31
N SER A 246 -4.04 -37.78 8.98
CA SER A 246 -3.48 -38.44 7.79
C SER A 246 -3.08 -39.89 8.04
N ILE A 247 -3.02 -40.35 9.29
CA ILE A 247 -2.68 -41.71 9.67
C ILE A 247 -3.95 -42.51 9.89
N GLN A 248 -4.08 -43.65 9.19
CA GLN A 248 -5.26 -44.51 9.32
C GLN A 248 -5.07 -45.60 10.37
N ASP A 249 -3.83 -45.97 10.69
CA ASP A 249 -3.53 -46.95 11.73
C ASP A 249 -3.61 -46.29 13.12
N ALA A 250 -4.51 -46.74 13.96
CA ALA A 250 -4.73 -46.21 15.29
C ALA A 250 -3.54 -46.41 16.23
N ILE A 251 -2.72 -47.43 16.04
CA ILE A 251 -1.53 -47.69 16.84
C ILE A 251 -0.44 -46.64 16.49
N GLU A 252 -0.23 -46.43 15.20
CA GLU A 252 0.73 -45.43 14.72
C GLU A 252 0.29 -44.00 15.12
N GLN A 253 -1.00 -43.68 14.95
CA GLN A 253 -1.59 -42.43 15.37
C GLN A 253 -1.35 -42.18 16.87
N THR A 254 -1.58 -43.16 17.72
CA THR A 254 -1.35 -43.07 19.16
C THR A 254 0.13 -42.86 19.46
N ALA A 255 1.02 -43.56 18.75
CA ALA A 255 2.46 -43.40 18.92
C ALA A 255 2.94 -41.99 18.59
N ARG A 256 2.44 -41.37 17.50
CA ARG A 256 2.76 -40.01 17.09
C ARG A 256 2.26 -38.97 18.10
N VAL A 257 1.02 -39.10 18.56
CA VAL A 257 0.47 -38.20 19.59
C VAL A 257 1.25 -38.31 20.89
N LYS A 258 1.67 -39.52 21.26
CA LYS A 258 2.52 -39.73 22.43
C LYS A 258 3.91 -39.09 22.26
N GLU A 259 4.55 -39.26 21.10
CA GLU A 259 5.84 -38.63 20.78
C GLU A 259 5.76 -37.10 20.90
N PHE A 260 4.69 -36.49 20.36
CA PHE A 260 4.42 -35.06 20.51
C PHE A 260 4.28 -34.67 21.99
N ALA A 261 3.48 -35.40 22.76
CA ALA A 261 3.27 -35.10 24.18
C ALA A 261 4.54 -35.30 25.04
N ASP A 262 5.32 -36.33 24.75
CA ASP A 262 6.57 -36.62 25.45
C ASP A 262 7.67 -35.57 25.16
N ALA A 263 7.62 -34.90 24.01
CA ALA A 263 8.54 -33.84 23.62
C ALA A 263 8.23 -32.47 24.27
N LEU A 264 7.05 -32.30 24.86
CA LEU A 264 6.66 -31.09 25.57
C LEU A 264 7.06 -31.12 27.02
N SER A 265 7.49 -29.99 27.56
CA SER A 265 7.75 -29.84 28.98
C SER A 265 6.44 -29.90 29.78
N SER A 266 6.46 -30.60 30.91
CA SER A 266 5.30 -30.65 31.81
C SER A 266 5.05 -29.27 32.44
N THR A 267 3.85 -28.79 32.36
CA THR A 267 3.44 -27.51 32.95
C THR A 267 2.02 -27.62 33.54
N SER A 268 1.71 -26.70 34.47
CA SER A 268 0.37 -26.59 35.04
C SER A 268 -0.56 -25.68 34.22
N TYR A 269 -0.07 -25.10 33.12
CA TYR A 269 -0.75 -24.07 32.32
C TYR A 269 -1.16 -24.54 30.92
N ALA A 270 -0.90 -25.81 30.57
CA ALA A 270 -1.28 -26.39 29.28
C ALA A 270 -1.81 -27.83 29.44
#